data_76d962cdc2b47fcb8ef163678f3a0a42
#
_entry.id   76d962cdc2b47fcb8ef163678f3a0a42
#
_cell.length_a   1.000
_cell.length_b   1.000
_cell.length_c   1.000
_cell.angle_alpha   90.00
_cell.angle_beta   90.00
_cell.angle_gamma   90.00
#
_symmetry.space_group_name_H-M   'P 1'
#
loop_
_entity.id
_entity.type
_entity.pdbx_description
1 polymer ?
#
loop_
_entity_poly.entity_id
_entity_poly.type
_entity_poly.pdbx_seq_one_letter_code
_entity_poly.pdbx_strand_id
1 'polypeptide(L)'
;MKNFHKTVGKKSLVILVVGFGFIFCPSITAQMSLTPDTIMSKKNVLLAENISPSVYDLLIIAPQKFINALHPLINHKNNIGTRTHLVTLDEVYHQMFWHGRDKAEKIKYFIKTAIEEWEIRYVLLVGGRSSQFLPTWYCPVRYVSMVDDWDDGYLSDLYFADIYDANGNFSSWDSDNDGVYGEWYIGETAQDTDMDLIPDVAVGRLPCRSEREARIMVQKIITYETTVFNQPWFSTMLVAAGDTYPEVSNANWTGYEGEYYGDRAIENMSGFTATRLYTSDGTFANKKDVIKEFRKGWGFVYLVGHGSPKQWGNNAPNGSEFIQGPNSNDMWRFRNKDTLPICVVSGCHNSQFDVCLKRLFNSSTRWKQEYVPECWSERIIREPSGGAIGCIGCTGLGYTKEDKTSFKGGINELECAFFHAYGQDHITVLGDTWAAAVTWYSHTYPVEWNSSSLGDSWIDTKVMQSWALLGDPSLIIGGYPL
;
A
#
# COMPACT_ATOMS: atom_id res chain seq x y z
N MET A 1 -1.57 -31.22 -12.03
CA MET A 1 -3.00 -31.10 -12.30
C MET A 1 -3.68 -32.41 -11.95
N LYS A 2 -4.29 -32.50 -10.79
CA LYS A 2 -5.23 -33.59 -10.42
C LYS A 2 -6.19 -32.98 -9.41
N ASN A 3 -7.45 -33.09 -9.76
CA ASN A 3 -8.63 -32.62 -9.05
C ASN A 3 -8.71 -33.08 -7.58
N PHE A 4 -8.99 -32.16 -6.69
CA PHE A 4 -9.59 -32.48 -5.40
C PHE A 4 -10.91 -31.70 -5.29
N HIS A 5 -11.98 -32.35 -5.76
CA HIS A 5 -13.33 -32.00 -5.33
C HIS A 5 -13.60 -32.68 -3.98
N LYS A 6 -13.87 -31.92 -2.94
CA LYS A 6 -14.58 -32.38 -1.76
C LYS A 6 -15.93 -31.70 -1.68
N THR A 7 -16.93 -32.53 -1.89
CA THR A 7 -18.36 -32.26 -1.81
C THR A 7 -18.72 -31.91 -0.36
N VAL A 8 -19.28 -30.73 -0.13
CA VAL A 8 -19.96 -30.40 1.12
C VAL A 8 -21.46 -30.37 0.87
N GLY A 9 -22.17 -31.17 1.64
CA GLY A 9 -23.58 -31.50 1.44
C GLY A 9 -24.51 -30.31 1.73
N LYS A 10 -25.53 -30.21 0.88
CA LYS A 10 -26.69 -29.33 1.03
C LYS A 10 -27.51 -29.68 2.27
N LYS A 11 -27.72 -28.72 3.15
CA LYS A 11 -28.84 -28.73 4.10
C LYS A 11 -29.82 -27.62 3.72
N SER A 12 -31.00 -28.03 3.33
CA SER A 12 -32.13 -27.14 3.04
C SER A 12 -32.66 -26.53 4.33
N LEU A 13 -32.82 -25.21 4.37
CA LEU A 13 -33.51 -24.49 5.44
C LEU A 13 -34.81 -23.92 4.87
N VAL A 14 -35.91 -24.26 5.53
CA VAL A 14 -37.27 -23.82 5.22
C VAL A 14 -37.46 -22.42 5.77
N ILE A 15 -37.84 -21.46 4.91
CA ILE A 15 -38.17 -20.09 5.30
C ILE A 15 -39.69 -20.00 5.54
N LEU A 16 -40.04 -19.59 6.76
CA LEU A 16 -41.42 -19.24 7.13
C LEU A 16 -41.59 -17.72 6.85
N VAL A 17 -42.52 -17.39 5.98
CA VAL A 17 -42.89 -16.00 5.68
C VAL A 17 -43.92 -15.52 6.70
N VAL A 18 -43.62 -14.47 7.44
CA VAL A 18 -44.63 -13.69 8.16
C VAL A 18 -44.53 -12.25 7.69
N GLY A 19 -45.55 -11.80 6.97
CA GLY A 19 -45.67 -10.42 6.51
C GLY A 19 -46.11 -9.47 7.61
N PHE A 20 -45.58 -8.28 7.66
CA PHE A 20 -46.20 -7.11 8.28
C PHE A 20 -45.80 -5.79 7.56
N GLY A 21 -46.77 -5.05 7.36
CA GLY A 21 -47.18 -3.72 7.00
C GLY A 21 -46.12 -2.66 6.61
N PHE A 22 -46.39 -2.04 5.48
CA PHE A 22 -45.79 -0.79 5.00
C PHE A 22 -46.09 0.37 5.92
N ILE A 23 -45.02 1.10 6.35
CA ILE A 23 -45.12 2.51 6.70
C ILE A 23 -44.08 3.26 5.85
N PHE A 24 -44.59 4.12 4.96
CA PHE A 24 -43.78 5.05 4.19
C PHE A 24 -43.14 6.11 5.10
N CYS A 25 -41.83 6.23 5.04
CA CYS A 25 -41.14 7.42 5.53
C CYS A 25 -40.27 7.96 4.37
N PRO A 26 -40.33 9.26 4.05
CA PRO A 26 -39.63 9.82 2.91
C PRO A 26 -38.14 9.88 3.16
N SER A 27 -37.39 9.36 2.21
CA SER A 27 -35.93 9.44 2.14
C SER A 27 -35.48 10.88 1.95
N ILE A 28 -34.87 11.48 2.95
CA ILE A 28 -34.06 12.69 2.78
C ILE A 28 -32.66 12.19 2.47
N THR A 29 -32.29 12.22 1.20
CA THR A 29 -30.91 12.08 0.75
C THR A 29 -30.18 13.37 1.07
N ALA A 30 -29.57 13.45 2.22
CA ALA A 30 -28.54 14.45 2.50
C ALA A 30 -27.20 13.91 1.98
N GLN A 31 -26.81 14.34 0.79
CA GLN A 31 -25.42 14.28 0.35
C GLN A 31 -24.63 15.26 1.25
N MET A 32 -23.99 14.73 2.29
CA MET A 32 -22.96 15.47 3.00
C MET A 32 -21.65 15.27 2.24
N SER A 33 -21.25 16.25 1.45
CA SER A 33 -19.86 16.41 1.03
C SER A 33 -19.05 16.78 2.28
N LEU A 34 -18.32 15.81 2.82
CA LEU A 34 -17.34 16.06 3.87
C LEU A 34 -16.11 16.65 3.19
N THR A 35 -15.81 17.92 3.44
CA THR A 35 -14.54 18.52 2.99
C THR A 35 -13.37 17.95 3.82
N PRO A 36 -12.15 17.86 3.26
CA PRO A 36 -10.96 17.36 3.96
C PRO A 36 -10.71 18.06 5.32
N ASP A 37 -11.03 19.34 5.43
CA ASP A 37 -10.91 20.12 6.67
C ASP A 37 -11.79 19.62 7.81
N THR A 38 -12.89 18.92 7.52
CA THR A 38 -13.82 18.44 8.56
C THR A 38 -13.35 17.13 9.17
N ILE A 39 -12.58 16.32 8.44
CA ILE A 39 -12.07 15.02 8.92
C ILE A 39 -10.84 15.24 9.81
N MET A 40 -9.96 16.19 9.46
CA MET A 40 -8.80 16.56 10.29
C MET A 40 -9.18 17.38 11.52
N SER A 41 -10.30 18.14 11.46
CA SER A 41 -10.72 19.07 12.51
C SER A 41 -11.24 18.40 13.79
N LYS A 42 -11.79 17.20 13.75
CA LYS A 42 -12.38 16.58 14.96
C LYS A 42 -11.37 15.97 15.91
N LYS A 43 -10.19 15.52 15.43
CA LYS A 43 -9.09 15.10 16.32
C LYS A 43 -8.28 16.30 16.85
N ASN A 44 -8.30 17.46 16.14
CA ASN A 44 -7.52 18.65 16.47
C ASN A 44 -8.22 19.70 17.36
N VAL A 45 -9.51 19.54 17.70
CA VAL A 45 -10.29 20.57 18.44
C VAL A 45 -9.96 20.60 19.96
N LEU A 46 -9.20 19.65 20.50
CA LEU A 46 -8.83 19.63 21.92
C LEU A 46 -7.45 20.20 22.27
N LEU A 47 -6.67 20.70 21.29
CA LEU A 47 -5.31 21.20 21.52
C LEU A 47 -5.06 22.62 20.99
N ALA A 48 -6.07 23.45 20.88
CA ALA A 48 -5.91 24.84 20.38
C ALA A 48 -5.65 25.85 21.51
N GLU A 49 -4.64 25.58 22.38
CA GLU A 49 -3.99 26.66 23.16
C GLU A 49 -2.53 26.27 23.46
N ASN A 50 -1.59 26.97 22.82
CA ASN A 50 -0.13 26.85 22.90
C ASN A 50 0.51 25.79 21.96
N ILE A 51 0.28 25.91 20.66
CA ILE A 51 1.05 25.15 19.66
C ILE A 51 2.47 25.76 19.61
N SER A 52 3.43 25.08 20.22
CA SER A 52 4.84 25.28 19.91
C SER A 52 5.04 24.93 18.42
N PRO A 53 5.75 25.75 17.61
CA PRO A 53 5.91 25.42 16.21
C PRO A 53 6.58 24.04 16.07
N SER A 54 6.02 23.20 15.20
CA SER A 54 6.58 21.89 14.85
C SER A 54 8.09 22.01 14.62
N VAL A 55 8.88 21.16 15.25
CA VAL A 55 10.34 21.20 15.13
C VAL A 55 10.78 20.52 13.85
N TYR A 56 10.12 19.39 13.48
CA TYR A 56 10.41 18.63 12.27
C TYR A 56 9.14 18.19 11.58
N ASP A 57 9.22 18.07 10.26
CA ASP A 57 8.11 17.58 9.42
C ASP A 57 8.34 16.11 9.02
N LEU A 58 9.61 15.76 8.73
CA LEU A 58 10.04 14.44 8.31
C LEU A 58 11.06 13.84 9.29
N LEU A 59 10.74 12.66 9.81
CA LEU A 59 11.65 11.80 10.54
C LEU A 59 12.21 10.72 9.62
N ILE A 60 13.53 10.63 9.46
CA ILE A 60 14.20 9.54 8.76
C ILE A 60 14.83 8.60 9.80
N ILE A 61 14.45 7.32 9.79
CA ILE A 61 15.03 6.29 10.65
C ILE A 61 15.85 5.33 9.79
N ALA A 62 17.16 5.24 10.06
CA ALA A 62 18.09 4.48 9.25
C ALA A 62 19.19 3.80 10.07
N PRO A 63 19.78 2.67 9.61
CA PRO A 63 20.99 2.15 10.20
C PRO A 63 22.17 3.08 9.88
N GLN A 64 23.16 3.14 10.79
CA GLN A 64 24.37 3.93 10.64
C GLN A 64 25.03 3.81 9.25
N LYS A 65 24.96 2.63 8.67
CA LYS A 65 25.51 2.31 7.34
C LYS A 65 25.00 3.21 6.21
N PHE A 66 23.77 3.73 6.27
CA PHE A 66 23.14 4.49 5.19
C PHE A 66 23.18 6.00 5.38
N ILE A 67 23.67 6.49 6.53
CA ILE A 67 23.65 7.91 6.89
C ILE A 67 24.29 8.79 5.81
N ASN A 68 25.50 8.41 5.33
CA ASN A 68 26.19 9.18 4.29
C ASN A 68 25.43 9.26 2.95
N ALA A 69 24.64 8.23 2.64
CA ALA A 69 23.81 8.23 1.43
C ALA A 69 22.57 9.13 1.59
N LEU A 70 22.12 9.37 2.81
CA LEU A 70 20.89 10.12 3.12
C LEU A 70 21.13 11.63 3.31
N HIS A 71 22.35 12.07 3.62
CA HIS A 71 22.66 13.50 3.80
C HIS A 71 22.21 14.40 2.62
N PRO A 72 22.39 14.01 1.34
CA PRO A 72 21.87 14.82 0.23
C PRO A 72 20.36 15.00 0.26
N LEU A 73 19.60 13.96 0.68
CA LEU A 73 18.15 14.05 0.83
C LEU A 73 17.75 15.02 1.93
N ILE A 74 18.39 14.93 3.10
CA ILE A 74 18.13 15.82 4.23
C ILE A 74 18.37 17.28 3.82
N ASN A 75 19.51 17.56 3.18
CA ASN A 75 19.83 18.89 2.71
C ASN A 75 18.80 19.42 1.71
N HIS A 76 18.40 18.56 0.76
CA HIS A 76 17.39 18.89 -0.22
C HIS A 76 16.05 19.22 0.46
N LYS A 77 15.55 18.33 1.32
CA LYS A 77 14.27 18.51 2.03
C LYS A 77 14.25 19.79 2.88
N ASN A 78 15.31 20.05 3.64
CA ASN A 78 15.43 21.29 4.40
C ASN A 78 15.45 22.54 3.51
N ASN A 79 16.09 22.48 2.34
CA ASN A 79 16.14 23.60 1.40
C ASN A 79 14.78 23.93 0.77
N ILE A 80 13.90 22.94 0.64
CA ILE A 80 12.54 23.12 0.10
C ILE A 80 11.47 23.29 1.19
N GLY A 81 11.90 23.46 2.46
CA GLY A 81 11.00 23.78 3.57
C GLY A 81 10.48 22.59 4.36
N THR A 82 10.83 21.34 4.01
CA THR A 82 10.49 20.15 4.80
C THR A 82 11.58 19.92 5.84
N ARG A 83 11.35 20.37 7.09
CA ARG A 83 12.30 20.23 8.18
C ARG A 83 12.52 18.77 8.51
N THR A 84 13.74 18.29 8.28
CA THR A 84 14.05 16.87 8.30
C THR A 84 15.03 16.53 9.42
N HIS A 85 14.67 15.54 10.22
CA HIS A 85 15.54 14.95 11.24
C HIS A 85 15.89 13.51 10.89
N LEU A 86 17.19 13.18 10.98
CA LEU A 86 17.70 11.83 10.77
C LEU A 86 18.15 11.25 12.08
N VAL A 87 17.65 10.08 12.42
CA VAL A 87 18.02 9.33 13.63
C VAL A 87 18.50 7.94 13.23
N THR A 88 19.58 7.50 13.88
CA THR A 88 20.07 6.13 13.69
C THR A 88 19.24 5.12 14.49
N LEU A 89 19.17 3.89 14.03
CA LEU A 89 18.53 2.80 14.79
C LEU A 89 19.18 2.60 16.17
N ASP A 90 20.49 2.80 16.28
CA ASP A 90 21.18 2.68 17.56
C ASP A 90 20.74 3.78 18.56
N GLU A 91 20.53 5.01 18.08
CA GLU A 91 19.95 6.10 18.88
C GLU A 91 18.52 5.80 19.29
N VAL A 92 17.67 5.30 18.36
CA VAL A 92 16.30 4.86 18.68
C VAL A 92 16.31 3.81 19.79
N TYR A 93 17.15 2.76 19.68
CA TYR A 93 17.20 1.68 20.68
C TYR A 93 17.73 2.14 22.02
N HIS A 94 18.65 3.11 22.02
CA HIS A 94 19.19 3.69 23.25
C HIS A 94 18.13 4.56 23.96
N GLN A 95 17.44 5.43 23.22
CA GLN A 95 16.40 6.30 23.79
C GLN A 95 15.18 5.48 24.26
N MET A 96 14.80 4.44 23.50
CA MET A 96 13.70 3.53 23.84
C MET A 96 14.16 2.29 24.62
N PHE A 97 15.20 2.40 25.44
CA PHE A 97 15.75 1.26 26.19
C PHE A 97 14.70 0.55 27.06
N TRP A 98 13.86 1.34 27.73
CA TRP A 98 12.82 0.85 28.65
C TRP A 98 11.44 0.67 28.00
N HIS A 99 11.30 1.00 26.72
CA HIS A 99 10.06 0.91 25.97
C HIS A 99 10.17 -0.12 24.85
N GLY A 100 9.05 -0.79 24.55
CA GLY A 100 8.97 -1.74 23.46
C GLY A 100 9.61 -3.10 23.76
N ARG A 101 8.91 -4.16 23.40
CA ARG A 101 9.28 -5.56 23.63
C ARG A 101 10.34 -6.05 22.66
N ASP A 102 10.33 -5.49 21.44
CA ASP A 102 11.29 -5.81 20.38
C ASP A 102 11.75 -4.54 19.63
N LYS A 103 12.62 -4.73 18.65
CA LYS A 103 13.20 -3.63 17.87
C LYS A 103 12.17 -2.85 17.05
N ALA A 104 11.14 -3.49 16.52
CA ALA A 104 10.09 -2.83 15.75
C ALA A 104 9.20 -1.98 16.67
N GLU A 105 8.83 -2.51 17.83
CA GLU A 105 8.03 -1.78 18.80
C GLU A 105 8.81 -0.58 19.40
N LYS A 106 10.14 -0.69 19.58
CA LYS A 106 10.98 0.46 19.95
C LYS A 106 10.93 1.59 18.92
N ILE A 107 10.91 1.23 17.63
CA ILE A 107 10.74 2.23 16.55
C ILE A 107 9.35 2.89 16.67
N LYS A 108 8.30 2.09 16.91
CA LYS A 108 6.92 2.61 17.05
C LYS A 108 6.80 3.58 18.24
N TYR A 109 7.38 3.23 19.40
CA TYR A 109 7.45 4.14 20.56
C TYR A 109 8.24 5.42 20.28
N PHE A 110 9.33 5.30 19.51
CA PHE A 110 10.11 6.48 19.12
C PHE A 110 9.31 7.40 18.18
N ILE A 111 8.56 6.84 17.22
CA ILE A 111 7.65 7.59 16.34
C ILE A 111 6.58 8.30 17.19
N LYS A 112 5.98 7.61 18.17
CA LYS A 112 5.05 8.21 19.12
C LYS A 112 5.65 9.44 19.81
N THR A 113 6.84 9.29 20.37
CA THR A 113 7.55 10.41 21.02
C THR A 113 7.81 11.55 20.04
N ALA A 114 8.20 11.24 18.80
CA ALA A 114 8.45 12.25 17.78
C ALA A 114 7.18 12.98 17.31
N ILE A 115 6.03 12.31 17.30
CA ILE A 115 4.73 12.95 17.07
C ILE A 115 4.42 13.93 18.21
N GLU A 116 4.60 13.49 19.47
CA GLU A 116 4.23 14.28 20.66
C GLU A 116 5.15 15.46 20.92
N GLU A 117 6.47 15.31 20.67
CA GLU A 117 7.48 16.33 20.99
C GLU A 117 7.84 17.21 19.79
N TRP A 118 7.78 16.66 18.55
CA TRP A 118 8.25 17.33 17.34
C TRP A 118 7.14 17.61 16.32
N GLU A 119 5.93 17.08 16.53
CA GLU A 119 4.77 17.21 15.64
C GLU A 119 5.08 16.74 14.22
N ILE A 120 5.84 15.64 14.07
CA ILE A 120 6.19 15.09 12.77
C ILE A 120 4.94 14.62 12.01
N ARG A 121 4.99 14.73 10.69
CA ARG A 121 3.92 14.27 9.78
C ARG A 121 4.34 13.08 8.95
N TYR A 122 5.63 12.92 8.71
CA TYR A 122 6.19 11.90 7.82
C TYR A 122 7.27 11.08 8.52
N VAL A 123 7.27 9.77 8.25
CA VAL A 123 8.34 8.85 8.69
C VAL A 123 8.85 8.08 7.49
N LEU A 124 10.15 8.21 7.21
CA LEU A 124 10.85 7.44 6.20
C LEU A 124 11.70 6.35 6.85
N LEU A 125 11.27 5.09 6.72
CA LEU A 125 12.03 3.93 7.18
C LEU A 125 13.03 3.50 6.10
N VAL A 126 14.33 3.49 6.42
CA VAL A 126 15.38 3.19 5.45
C VAL A 126 16.08 1.88 5.77
N GLY A 127 15.91 0.91 4.89
CA GLY A 127 16.54 -0.41 4.97
C GLY A 127 15.58 -1.55 4.74
N GLY A 128 16.00 -2.49 3.91
CA GLY A 128 15.33 -3.76 3.61
C GLY A 128 16.06 -4.94 4.25
N ARG A 129 15.92 -6.12 3.65
CA ARG A 129 16.63 -7.32 4.11
C ARG A 129 18.15 -7.15 4.01
N SER A 130 18.86 -7.50 5.08
CA SER A 130 20.32 -7.42 5.13
C SER A 130 20.99 -8.69 4.60
N SER A 131 20.25 -9.80 4.44
CA SER A 131 20.77 -11.08 3.96
C SER A 131 19.76 -11.82 3.07
N GLN A 132 20.27 -12.48 2.05
CA GLN A 132 19.49 -13.39 1.19
C GLN A 132 19.34 -14.80 1.80
N PHE A 133 20.01 -15.08 2.92
CA PHE A 133 20.04 -16.39 3.55
C PHE A 133 19.60 -16.40 5.02
N LEU A 134 19.73 -15.26 5.72
CA LEU A 134 19.34 -15.10 7.11
C LEU A 134 18.10 -14.16 7.21
N PRO A 135 17.20 -14.36 8.19
CA PRO A 135 16.04 -13.50 8.42
C PRO A 135 16.45 -12.21 9.17
N THR A 136 17.36 -11.45 8.57
CA THR A 136 17.91 -10.22 9.19
C THR A 136 17.59 -8.99 8.35
N TRP A 137 17.42 -7.86 9.04
CA TRP A 137 16.97 -6.60 8.50
C TRP A 137 17.94 -5.47 8.79
N TYR A 138 18.07 -4.52 7.87
CA TYR A 138 18.73 -3.24 8.12
C TYR A 138 17.82 -2.31 8.93
N CYS A 139 16.55 -2.20 8.57
CA CYS A 139 15.52 -1.54 9.35
C CYS A 139 14.46 -2.58 9.72
N PRO A 140 14.09 -2.74 10.99
CA PRO A 140 13.08 -3.69 11.44
C PRO A 140 11.76 -3.56 10.71
N VAL A 141 11.04 -4.67 10.66
CA VAL A 141 9.70 -4.82 10.09
C VAL A 141 8.75 -5.39 11.13
N ARG A 142 7.46 -5.23 10.92
CA ARG A 142 6.42 -5.93 11.67
C ARG A 142 5.77 -6.97 10.77
N TYR A 143 5.73 -8.20 11.25
CA TYR A 143 4.84 -9.23 10.70
C TYR A 143 3.54 -9.20 11.46
N VAL A 144 2.42 -9.35 10.75
CA VAL A 144 1.08 -9.51 11.30
C VAL A 144 0.55 -10.89 10.96
N SER A 145 -0.27 -11.44 11.86
CA SER A 145 -0.71 -12.83 11.82
C SER A 145 -2.19 -12.95 11.42
N MET A 146 -2.47 -12.63 10.15
CA MET A 146 -3.75 -13.00 9.54
C MET A 146 -3.48 -14.14 8.55
N VAL A 147 -3.58 -15.36 9.07
CA VAL A 147 -3.20 -16.59 8.35
C VAL A 147 -4.29 -17.00 7.37
N ASP A 148 -3.90 -17.33 6.16
CA ASP A 148 -4.75 -17.91 5.13
C ASP A 148 -4.04 -19.07 4.39
N ASP A 149 -4.60 -19.55 3.29
CA ASP A 149 -4.03 -20.66 2.51
C ASP A 149 -2.65 -20.36 1.88
N TRP A 150 -2.28 -19.06 1.78
CA TRP A 150 -0.99 -18.63 1.24
C TRP A 150 -0.07 -18.08 2.34
N ASP A 151 -0.59 -17.19 3.17
CA ASP A 151 0.19 -16.45 4.15
C ASP A 151 0.18 -17.11 5.54
N ASP A 152 1.37 -17.37 6.07
CA ASP A 152 1.59 -17.67 7.50
C ASP A 152 1.82 -16.37 8.32
N GLY A 153 1.54 -15.20 7.71
CA GLY A 153 1.83 -13.86 8.16
C GLY A 153 2.49 -13.03 7.07
N TYR A 154 2.30 -11.73 7.10
CA TYR A 154 2.83 -10.80 6.10
C TYR A 154 3.35 -9.51 6.75
N LEU A 155 4.10 -8.72 5.97
CA LEU A 155 4.66 -7.44 6.43
C LEU A 155 3.58 -6.36 6.47
N SER A 156 3.56 -5.55 7.55
CA SER A 156 2.72 -4.36 7.66
C SER A 156 3.53 -3.14 8.11
N ASP A 157 3.72 -2.18 7.23
CA ASP A 157 4.30 -0.88 7.60
C ASP A 157 3.22 0.08 8.15
N LEU A 158 1.92 -0.24 8.03
CA LEU A 158 0.85 0.46 8.73
C LEU A 158 1.02 0.38 10.26
N TYR A 159 1.64 -0.69 10.78
CA TYR A 159 2.04 -0.80 12.17
C TYR A 159 2.81 0.41 12.71
N PHE A 160 3.67 1.00 11.87
CA PHE A 160 4.47 2.18 12.23
C PHE A 160 3.71 3.50 11.99
N ALA A 161 2.56 3.46 11.35
CA ALA A 161 1.74 4.62 11.05
C ALA A 161 0.55 4.77 12.00
N ASP A 162 -0.07 3.67 12.39
CA ASP A 162 -1.18 3.57 13.37
C ASP A 162 -0.58 3.53 14.78
N ILE A 163 -0.42 4.68 15.42
CA ILE A 163 0.25 4.85 16.71
C ILE A 163 -0.74 4.84 17.87
N TYR A 164 -1.95 5.34 17.65
CA TYR A 164 -3.00 5.44 18.65
C TYR A 164 -4.26 4.69 18.20
N ASP A 165 -4.94 4.05 19.15
CA ASP A 165 -6.27 3.53 18.94
C ASP A 165 -7.33 4.65 18.86
N ALA A 166 -8.57 4.30 18.57
CA ALA A 166 -9.68 5.25 18.49
C ALA A 166 -9.96 6.04 19.79
N ASN A 167 -9.40 5.60 20.94
CA ASN A 167 -9.50 6.28 22.22
C ASN A 167 -8.26 7.14 22.55
N GLY A 168 -7.26 7.16 21.67
CA GLY A 168 -6.01 7.87 21.87
C GLY A 168 -4.99 7.14 22.74
N ASN A 169 -5.18 5.85 23.02
CA ASN A 169 -4.18 5.04 23.68
C ASN A 169 -3.15 4.52 22.67
N PHE A 170 -1.97 4.10 23.15
CA PHE A 170 -0.98 3.47 22.27
C PHE A 170 -1.53 2.16 21.70
N SER A 171 -1.54 2.06 20.38
CA SER A 171 -1.95 0.90 19.62
C SER A 171 -0.78 -0.08 19.50
N SER A 172 -0.77 -1.14 20.30
CA SER A 172 0.35 -2.10 20.30
C SER A 172 0.28 -3.10 19.16
N TRP A 173 -0.92 -3.39 18.67
CA TRP A 173 -1.27 -4.48 17.74
C TRP A 173 -1.09 -5.88 18.35
N ASP A 174 -1.02 -5.98 19.66
CA ASP A 174 -0.89 -7.21 20.44
C ASP A 174 -1.56 -6.96 21.80
N SER A 175 -2.89 -6.96 21.78
CA SER A 175 -3.72 -6.53 22.92
C SER A 175 -3.75 -7.56 24.05
N ASP A 176 -3.48 -8.83 23.75
CA ASP A 176 -3.42 -9.93 24.74
C ASP A 176 -1.98 -10.18 25.24
N ASN A 177 -0.98 -9.50 24.66
CA ASN A 177 0.45 -9.55 25.02
C ASN A 177 1.10 -10.93 24.87
N ASP A 178 0.70 -11.69 23.86
CA ASP A 178 1.27 -13.01 23.60
C ASP A 178 2.50 -12.95 22.65
N GLY A 179 2.75 -11.79 22.01
CA GLY A 179 3.88 -11.54 21.11
C GLY A 179 3.57 -11.86 19.64
N VAL A 180 2.34 -12.20 19.31
CA VAL A 180 1.79 -12.26 17.95
C VAL A 180 1.07 -10.95 17.69
N TYR A 181 1.14 -10.40 16.51
CA TYR A 181 0.67 -9.04 16.24
C TYR A 181 -0.40 -9.03 15.18
N GLY A 182 -1.48 -8.28 15.41
CA GLY A 182 -2.59 -8.14 14.48
C GLY A 182 -3.25 -9.48 14.19
N GLU A 183 -3.43 -10.30 15.23
CA GLU A 183 -3.81 -11.69 15.12
C GLU A 183 -5.30 -11.86 14.86
N TRP A 184 -5.61 -12.45 13.70
CA TRP A 184 -6.99 -12.79 13.37
C TRP A 184 -7.04 -13.98 12.40
N TYR A 185 -7.37 -15.16 12.93
CA TYR A 185 -7.51 -16.37 12.11
C TYR A 185 -8.86 -16.44 11.40
N ILE A 186 -8.84 -17.01 10.20
CA ILE A 186 -10.04 -17.25 9.40
C ILE A 186 -11.08 -18.06 10.21
N GLY A 187 -12.30 -17.52 10.31
CA GLY A 187 -13.42 -18.18 11.01
C GLY A 187 -13.45 -17.97 12.53
N GLU A 188 -12.48 -17.24 13.07
CA GLU A 188 -12.41 -16.86 14.49
C GLU A 188 -12.68 -15.35 14.67
N THR A 189 -12.85 -14.91 15.89
CA THR A 189 -12.86 -13.49 16.25
C THR A 189 -11.43 -12.96 16.31
N ALA A 190 -11.24 -11.65 16.07
CA ALA A 190 -9.94 -11.01 16.25
C ALA A 190 -9.44 -11.20 17.69
N GLN A 191 -8.16 -11.54 17.85
CA GLN A 191 -7.52 -11.65 19.16
C GLN A 191 -6.92 -10.28 19.53
N ASP A 192 -6.40 -9.57 18.54
CA ASP A 192 -5.93 -8.20 18.72
C ASP A 192 -6.97 -7.18 18.23
N THR A 193 -7.32 -6.24 19.10
CA THR A 193 -8.38 -5.25 18.84
C THR A 193 -8.01 -3.83 19.28
N ASP A 194 -6.74 -3.58 19.62
CA ASP A 194 -6.25 -2.29 20.12
C ASP A 194 -5.71 -1.37 18.99
N MET A 195 -6.21 -1.56 17.75
CA MET A 195 -5.85 -0.78 16.59
C MET A 195 -7.08 -0.20 15.90
N ASP A 196 -6.99 1.00 15.31
CA ASP A 196 -8.06 1.57 14.49
C ASP A 196 -7.73 1.58 12.99
N LEU A 197 -6.51 1.15 12.64
CA LEU A 197 -5.98 1.06 11.27
C LEU A 197 -5.95 2.40 10.52
N ILE A 198 -6.01 3.51 11.26
CA ILE A 198 -5.96 4.86 10.71
C ILE A 198 -4.55 5.43 10.92
N PRO A 199 -3.84 5.84 9.87
CA PRO A 199 -2.53 6.44 10.01
C PRO A 199 -2.55 7.75 10.83
N ASP A 200 -1.82 7.81 11.93
CA ASP A 200 -1.55 9.04 12.69
C ASP A 200 -0.40 9.84 12.07
N VAL A 201 0.48 9.14 11.35
CA VAL A 201 1.61 9.70 10.62
C VAL A 201 1.78 8.96 9.30
N ALA A 202 2.16 9.67 8.24
CA ALA A 202 2.37 9.02 6.95
C ALA A 202 3.74 8.31 6.91
N VAL A 203 3.72 7.00 6.69
CA VAL A 203 4.93 6.16 6.65
C VAL A 203 5.23 5.71 5.23
N GLY A 204 6.50 5.76 4.85
CA GLY A 204 7.00 5.14 3.64
C GLY A 204 8.34 4.45 3.90
N ARG A 205 8.73 3.54 3.02
CA ARG A 205 9.96 2.77 3.17
C ARG A 205 10.84 2.81 1.93
N LEU A 206 12.16 2.99 2.12
CA LEU A 206 13.17 2.69 1.12
C LEU A 206 13.85 1.36 1.48
N PRO A 207 13.44 0.23 0.91
CA PRO A 207 13.91 -1.10 1.30
C PRO A 207 15.30 -1.42 0.73
N CYS A 208 16.24 -0.47 0.80
CA CYS A 208 17.59 -0.62 0.28
C CYS A 208 18.43 -1.61 1.12
N ARG A 209 19.34 -2.31 0.45
CA ARG A 209 20.22 -3.32 1.03
C ARG A 209 21.68 -2.94 0.96
N SER A 210 21.99 -1.85 0.28
CA SER A 210 23.33 -1.31 0.14
C SER A 210 23.29 0.21 0.11
N GLU A 211 24.41 0.83 0.47
CA GLU A 211 24.60 2.28 0.35
C GLU A 211 24.41 2.76 -1.10
N ARG A 212 24.82 1.95 -2.09
CA ARG A 212 24.59 2.26 -3.50
C ARG A 212 23.11 2.34 -3.84
N GLU A 213 22.29 1.42 -3.35
CA GLU A 213 20.84 1.42 -3.56
C GLU A 213 20.20 2.65 -2.90
N ALA A 214 20.59 2.97 -1.66
CA ALA A 214 20.14 4.18 -0.98
C ALA A 214 20.48 5.45 -1.80
N ARG A 215 21.71 5.57 -2.33
CA ARG A 215 22.11 6.70 -3.18
C ARG A 215 21.28 6.80 -4.46
N ILE A 216 20.95 5.67 -5.09
CA ILE A 216 20.11 5.67 -6.30
C ILE A 216 18.72 6.22 -5.97
N MET A 217 18.08 5.72 -4.91
CA MET A 217 16.74 6.17 -4.51
C MET A 217 16.74 7.65 -4.11
N VAL A 218 17.70 8.08 -3.31
CA VAL A 218 17.88 9.49 -2.92
C VAL A 218 18.06 10.39 -4.14
N GLN A 219 18.91 10.00 -5.09
CA GLN A 219 19.12 10.81 -6.31
C GLN A 219 17.84 10.91 -7.15
N LYS A 220 17.06 9.81 -7.24
CA LYS A 220 15.77 9.83 -7.94
C LYS A 220 14.80 10.80 -7.28
N ILE A 221 14.68 10.78 -5.94
CA ILE A 221 13.81 11.70 -5.20
C ILE A 221 14.19 13.15 -5.47
N ILE A 222 15.47 13.49 -5.30
CA ILE A 222 15.97 14.86 -5.52
C ILE A 222 15.73 15.31 -6.96
N THR A 223 16.07 14.45 -7.94
CA THR A 223 15.87 14.76 -9.36
C THR A 223 14.38 14.94 -9.67
N TYR A 224 13.52 14.05 -9.20
CA TYR A 224 12.08 14.15 -9.41
C TYR A 224 11.53 15.48 -8.86
N GLU A 225 11.77 15.79 -7.59
CA GLU A 225 11.23 16.99 -6.95
C GLU A 225 11.73 18.30 -7.59
N THR A 226 12.94 18.29 -8.18
CA THR A 226 13.54 19.48 -8.80
C THR A 226 13.25 19.64 -10.30
N THR A 227 12.79 18.59 -10.99
CA THR A 227 12.68 18.64 -12.45
C THR A 227 11.29 18.39 -13.02
N VAL A 228 10.35 17.86 -12.21
CA VAL A 228 9.05 17.40 -12.74
C VAL A 228 8.01 18.51 -12.83
N PHE A 229 8.15 19.57 -12.07
CA PHE A 229 7.17 20.65 -12.05
C PHE A 229 6.89 21.21 -13.46
N ASN A 230 5.60 21.29 -13.83
CA ASN A 230 5.12 21.74 -15.15
C ASN A 230 5.60 20.93 -16.35
N GLN A 231 6.10 19.71 -16.15
CA GLN A 231 6.46 18.84 -17.27
C GLN A 231 5.21 18.23 -17.92
N PRO A 232 5.07 18.31 -19.26
CA PRO A 232 3.86 17.80 -19.94
C PRO A 232 3.59 16.31 -19.75
N TRP A 233 4.64 15.51 -19.58
CA TRP A 233 4.50 14.06 -19.35
C TRP A 233 3.88 13.74 -17.98
N PHE A 234 3.98 14.66 -17.01
CA PHE A 234 3.47 14.40 -15.67
C PHE A 234 1.94 14.29 -15.67
N SER A 235 1.22 15.08 -16.47
CA SER A 235 -0.25 15.03 -16.59
C SER A 235 -0.74 13.84 -17.44
N THR A 236 -0.02 12.72 -17.40
CA THR A 236 -0.39 11.50 -18.13
C THR A 236 -0.44 10.29 -17.19
N MET A 237 -1.35 9.35 -17.49
CA MET A 237 -1.55 8.12 -16.73
C MET A 237 -1.56 6.91 -17.65
N LEU A 238 -0.82 5.86 -17.28
CA LEU A 238 -0.89 4.55 -17.92
C LEU A 238 -1.68 3.59 -17.05
N VAL A 239 -2.69 2.96 -17.61
CA VAL A 239 -3.45 1.89 -16.95
C VAL A 239 -3.31 0.62 -17.76
N ALA A 240 -2.91 -0.48 -17.11
CA ALA A 240 -2.90 -1.81 -17.71
C ALA A 240 -3.79 -2.75 -16.90
N ALA A 241 -4.74 -3.41 -17.55
CA ALA A 241 -5.79 -4.19 -16.91
C ALA A 241 -6.33 -5.31 -17.83
N GLY A 242 -7.19 -6.16 -17.27
CA GLY A 242 -7.84 -7.24 -17.99
C GLY A 242 -9.01 -7.83 -17.19
N ASP A 243 -9.38 -9.06 -17.54
CA ASP A 243 -10.41 -9.87 -16.87
C ASP A 243 -9.79 -10.53 -15.62
N THR A 244 -9.79 -9.80 -14.50
CA THR A 244 -9.09 -10.22 -13.28
C THR A 244 -9.74 -11.44 -12.64
N TYR A 245 -11.08 -11.52 -12.65
CA TYR A 245 -11.86 -12.60 -12.02
C TYR A 245 -12.81 -13.26 -13.04
N PRO A 246 -12.30 -14.08 -13.99
CA PRO A 246 -13.08 -14.58 -15.12
C PRO A 246 -14.24 -15.49 -14.74
N GLU A 247 -14.27 -16.07 -13.53
CA GLU A 247 -15.41 -16.84 -13.02
C GLU A 247 -16.54 -15.97 -12.45
N VAL A 248 -16.33 -14.69 -12.24
CA VAL A 248 -17.35 -13.75 -11.78
C VAL A 248 -18.18 -13.26 -12.95
N SER A 249 -19.05 -14.12 -13.47
CA SER A 249 -20.03 -13.69 -14.45
C SER A 249 -21.23 -13.04 -13.77
N ASN A 250 -21.41 -11.74 -13.96
CA ASN A 250 -22.57 -11.02 -13.48
C ASN A 250 -23.55 -10.81 -14.64
N ALA A 251 -24.81 -11.27 -14.48
CA ALA A 251 -25.85 -11.10 -15.51
C ALA A 251 -26.19 -9.61 -15.82
N ASN A 252 -25.84 -8.70 -14.91
CA ASN A 252 -26.09 -7.27 -15.05
C ASN A 252 -24.85 -6.47 -15.46
N TRP A 253 -23.72 -7.12 -15.65
CA TRP A 253 -22.46 -6.47 -15.97
C TRP A 253 -21.70 -7.27 -17.05
N THR A 254 -21.30 -6.61 -18.11
CA THR A 254 -20.69 -7.22 -19.30
C THR A 254 -19.22 -6.83 -19.49
N GLY A 255 -18.63 -6.18 -18.52
CA GLY A 255 -17.24 -5.74 -18.56
C GLY A 255 -16.27 -6.74 -17.95
N TYR A 256 -15.04 -6.29 -17.72
CA TYR A 256 -13.96 -7.00 -17.06
C TYR A 256 -13.53 -6.20 -15.82
N GLU A 257 -13.44 -6.84 -14.66
CA GLU A 257 -13.32 -6.17 -13.35
C GLU A 257 -12.08 -5.28 -13.29
N GLY A 258 -10.93 -5.80 -13.74
CA GLY A 258 -9.71 -5.00 -13.73
C GLY A 258 -9.80 -3.77 -14.62
N GLU A 259 -10.44 -3.86 -15.79
CA GLU A 259 -10.66 -2.74 -16.71
C GLU A 259 -11.65 -1.72 -16.11
N TYR A 260 -12.69 -2.19 -15.42
CA TYR A 260 -13.64 -1.34 -14.69
C TYR A 260 -12.93 -0.51 -13.61
N TYR A 261 -12.10 -1.13 -12.77
CA TYR A 261 -11.32 -0.40 -11.77
C TYR A 261 -10.28 0.53 -12.39
N GLY A 262 -9.70 0.12 -13.53
CA GLY A 262 -8.83 0.97 -14.32
C GLY A 262 -9.53 2.25 -14.78
N ASP A 263 -10.74 2.13 -15.30
CA ASP A 263 -11.55 3.27 -15.73
C ASP A 263 -11.98 4.16 -14.55
N ARG A 264 -12.38 3.59 -13.41
CA ARG A 264 -12.67 4.35 -12.20
C ARG A 264 -11.47 5.17 -11.71
N ALA A 265 -10.27 4.58 -11.76
CA ALA A 265 -9.05 5.33 -11.41
C ALA A 265 -8.80 6.49 -12.38
N ILE A 266 -9.04 6.29 -13.69
CA ILE A 266 -8.94 7.36 -14.69
C ILE A 266 -9.96 8.48 -14.43
N GLU A 267 -11.20 8.13 -14.12
CA GLU A 267 -12.27 9.10 -13.79
C GLU A 267 -11.91 9.96 -12.57
N ASN A 268 -11.24 9.38 -11.59
CA ASN A 268 -10.74 10.12 -10.43
C ASN A 268 -9.61 11.10 -10.76
N MET A 269 -8.85 10.88 -11.84
CA MET A 269 -7.66 11.67 -12.20
C MET A 269 -8.00 12.84 -13.14
N SER A 270 -8.72 13.83 -12.62
CA SER A 270 -9.10 15.04 -13.37
C SER A 270 -7.88 15.77 -13.95
N GLY A 271 -7.95 16.11 -15.25
CA GLY A 271 -6.86 16.81 -15.96
C GLY A 271 -5.72 15.91 -16.45
N PHE A 272 -5.79 14.61 -16.23
CA PHE A 272 -4.81 13.65 -16.75
C PHE A 272 -5.29 13.03 -18.08
N THR A 273 -4.32 12.84 -19.00
CA THR A 273 -4.55 12.07 -20.23
C THR A 273 -4.18 10.61 -19.99
N ALA A 274 -5.15 9.70 -20.07
CA ALA A 274 -4.93 8.30 -19.83
C ALA A 274 -4.64 7.51 -21.11
N THR A 275 -3.72 6.54 -21.01
CA THR A 275 -3.52 5.49 -22.01
C THR A 275 -3.92 4.16 -21.37
N ARG A 276 -4.80 3.45 -22.05
CA ARG A 276 -5.28 2.12 -21.65
C ARG A 276 -4.51 1.04 -22.37
N LEU A 277 -4.05 0.05 -21.65
CA LEU A 277 -3.55 -1.23 -22.15
C LEU A 277 -4.48 -2.31 -21.61
N TYR A 278 -5.49 -2.66 -22.39
CA TYR A 278 -6.54 -3.58 -21.96
C TYR A 278 -6.43 -4.93 -22.70
N THR A 279 -6.75 -6.01 -22.00
CA THR A 279 -6.76 -7.33 -22.62
C THR A 279 -7.95 -7.50 -23.56
N SER A 280 -9.08 -6.82 -23.29
CA SER A 280 -10.31 -6.89 -24.05
C SER A 280 -10.17 -6.37 -25.49
N ASP A 281 -9.37 -5.35 -25.70
CA ASP A 281 -9.12 -4.75 -27.01
C ASP A 281 -7.79 -5.21 -27.65
N GLY A 282 -7.04 -6.08 -26.96
CA GLY A 282 -5.77 -6.64 -27.42
C GLY A 282 -4.58 -5.69 -27.32
N THR A 283 -4.72 -4.50 -26.72
CA THR A 283 -3.61 -3.57 -26.51
C THR A 283 -2.66 -4.06 -25.42
N PHE A 284 -3.14 -4.87 -24.48
CA PHE A 284 -2.32 -5.67 -23.56
C PHE A 284 -2.36 -7.14 -23.98
N ALA A 285 -1.49 -7.57 -24.87
CA ALA A 285 -1.35 -8.95 -25.31
C ALA A 285 -0.15 -9.67 -24.70
N ASN A 286 0.84 -8.95 -24.21
CA ASN A 286 2.03 -9.53 -23.56
C ASN A 286 2.87 -8.44 -22.85
N LYS A 287 3.87 -8.87 -22.06
CA LYS A 287 4.75 -7.95 -21.30
C LYS A 287 5.48 -6.89 -22.11
N LYS A 288 5.68 -7.11 -23.44
CA LYS A 288 6.40 -6.13 -24.27
C LYS A 288 5.56 -4.86 -24.48
N ASP A 289 4.23 -4.99 -24.46
CA ASP A 289 3.31 -3.90 -24.64
C ASP A 289 3.43 -2.94 -23.46
N VAL A 290 3.37 -3.47 -22.23
CA VAL A 290 3.57 -2.69 -20.99
C VAL A 290 4.97 -2.05 -20.96
N ILE A 291 6.03 -2.81 -21.28
CA ILE A 291 7.41 -2.28 -21.30
C ILE A 291 7.56 -1.15 -22.34
N LYS A 292 6.94 -1.29 -23.50
CA LYS A 292 6.98 -0.27 -24.56
C LYS A 292 6.32 1.02 -24.13
N GLU A 293 5.13 0.92 -23.54
CA GLU A 293 4.40 2.11 -23.07
C GLU A 293 5.10 2.73 -21.86
N PHE A 294 5.54 1.93 -20.88
CA PHE A 294 6.25 2.43 -19.70
C PHE A 294 7.46 3.31 -20.03
N ARG A 295 8.18 3.00 -21.12
CA ARG A 295 9.34 3.78 -21.61
C ARG A 295 9.04 5.21 -22.01
N LYS A 296 7.77 5.54 -22.29
CA LYS A 296 7.39 6.90 -22.70
C LYS A 296 7.45 7.90 -21.54
N GLY A 297 7.41 7.40 -20.29
CA GLY A 297 7.33 8.22 -19.09
C GLY A 297 5.88 8.64 -18.80
N TRP A 298 5.53 8.63 -17.52
CA TRP A 298 4.16 8.84 -17.03
C TRP A 298 4.19 9.54 -15.68
N GLY A 299 3.16 10.32 -15.35
CA GLY A 299 2.96 10.81 -13.99
C GLY A 299 2.50 9.70 -13.05
N PHE A 300 1.54 8.90 -13.52
CA PHE A 300 1.01 7.76 -12.78
C PHE A 300 0.96 6.50 -13.64
N VAL A 301 1.15 5.35 -13.00
CA VAL A 301 0.94 4.04 -13.60
C VAL A 301 0.07 3.21 -12.67
N TYR A 302 -1.00 2.63 -13.19
CA TYR A 302 -1.87 1.71 -12.48
C TYR A 302 -1.88 0.37 -13.21
N LEU A 303 -1.46 -0.69 -12.50
CA LEU A 303 -1.40 -2.05 -13.02
C LEU A 303 -2.40 -2.90 -12.25
N VAL A 304 -3.57 -3.17 -12.83
CA VAL A 304 -4.64 -3.95 -12.20
C VAL A 304 -4.53 -5.41 -12.58
N GLY A 305 -4.56 -6.33 -11.60
CA GLY A 305 -4.55 -7.75 -11.91
C GLY A 305 -4.02 -8.63 -10.79
N HIS A 306 -3.37 -9.71 -11.16
CA HIS A 306 -2.77 -10.69 -10.27
C HIS A 306 -1.27 -10.48 -10.09
N GLY A 307 -0.76 -10.89 -8.93
CA GLY A 307 0.65 -10.74 -8.60
C GLY A 307 1.26 -11.93 -7.86
N SER A 308 2.56 -11.88 -7.80
CA SER A 308 3.43 -12.63 -6.92
C SER A 308 4.65 -11.74 -6.64
N PRO A 309 5.54 -12.10 -5.73
CA PRO A 309 6.75 -11.31 -5.51
C PRO A 309 7.57 -11.07 -6.77
N LYS A 310 7.51 -11.98 -7.72
CA LYS A 310 8.31 -11.92 -8.95
C LYS A 310 7.59 -11.25 -10.11
N GLN A 311 6.27 -11.37 -10.21
CA GLN A 311 5.53 -11.14 -11.44
C GLN A 311 4.20 -10.44 -11.19
N TRP A 312 3.77 -9.66 -12.17
CA TRP A 312 2.42 -9.14 -12.34
C TRP A 312 1.85 -9.58 -13.68
N GLY A 313 0.53 -9.69 -13.79
CA GLY A 313 -0.19 -9.99 -15.03
C GLY A 313 -1.70 -10.04 -14.82
N ASN A 314 -2.45 -10.29 -15.90
CA ASN A 314 -3.91 -10.41 -15.84
C ASN A 314 -4.42 -11.46 -16.81
N ASN A 315 -5.69 -11.83 -16.72
CA ASN A 315 -6.30 -12.75 -17.66
C ASN A 315 -6.78 -12.01 -18.91
N ALA A 316 -6.74 -12.72 -20.04
CA ALA A 316 -7.48 -12.39 -21.24
C ALA A 316 -8.98 -12.59 -21.01
N PRO A 317 -9.85 -12.00 -21.86
CA PRO A 317 -11.30 -12.11 -21.73
C PRO A 317 -11.80 -13.54 -21.51
N ASN A 318 -12.69 -13.70 -20.54
CA ASN A 318 -13.29 -14.97 -20.11
C ASN A 318 -12.25 -16.01 -19.63
N GLY A 319 -11.11 -15.56 -19.10
CA GLY A 319 -10.06 -16.42 -18.58
C GLY A 319 -9.43 -17.35 -19.63
N SER A 320 -9.48 -16.98 -20.91
CA SER A 320 -8.99 -17.81 -22.00
C SER A 320 -7.51 -18.13 -21.91
N GLU A 321 -6.72 -17.18 -21.37
CA GLU A 321 -5.30 -17.35 -21.02
C GLU A 321 -4.85 -16.31 -20.01
N PHE A 322 -3.78 -16.61 -19.27
CA PHE A 322 -3.12 -15.64 -18.39
C PHE A 322 -2.03 -14.88 -19.15
N ILE A 323 -2.21 -13.56 -19.29
CA ILE A 323 -1.26 -12.67 -19.97
C ILE A 323 -0.24 -12.17 -18.96
N GLN A 324 0.99 -12.61 -19.13
CA GLN A 324 2.10 -12.18 -18.28
C GLN A 324 2.50 -10.74 -18.58
N GLY A 325 2.49 -9.90 -17.56
CA GLY A 325 3.11 -8.59 -17.55
C GLY A 325 4.63 -8.66 -17.27
N PRO A 326 5.29 -7.50 -17.08
CA PRO A 326 6.69 -7.44 -16.71
C PRO A 326 6.94 -8.11 -15.35
N ASN A 327 8.01 -8.90 -15.25
CA ASN A 327 8.49 -9.46 -13.99
C ASN A 327 9.67 -8.66 -13.43
N SER A 328 10.07 -8.94 -12.17
CA SER A 328 11.16 -8.23 -11.49
C SER A 328 12.49 -8.21 -12.27
N ASN A 329 12.74 -9.21 -13.12
CA ASN A 329 13.94 -9.25 -13.98
C ASN A 329 13.81 -8.40 -15.25
N ASP A 330 12.62 -7.93 -15.59
CA ASP A 330 12.40 -7.08 -16.78
C ASP A 330 12.58 -5.58 -16.48
N MET A 331 12.68 -5.14 -15.22
CA MET A 331 12.65 -3.71 -14.81
C MET A 331 13.74 -2.88 -15.46
N TRP A 332 14.95 -3.42 -15.70
CA TRP A 332 16.02 -2.74 -16.40
C TRP A 332 15.67 -2.32 -17.85
N ARG A 333 14.58 -2.87 -18.38
CA ARG A 333 14.09 -2.59 -19.74
C ARG A 333 13.19 -1.36 -19.80
N PHE A 334 12.68 -0.86 -18.66
CA PHE A 334 11.76 0.28 -18.67
C PHE A 334 12.42 1.54 -19.22
N ARG A 335 13.62 1.89 -18.76
CA ARG A 335 14.47 2.95 -19.34
C ARG A 335 13.77 4.29 -19.57
N ASN A 336 12.76 4.60 -18.74
CA ASN A 336 12.05 5.87 -18.78
C ASN A 336 12.84 7.03 -18.13
N LYS A 337 14.10 6.77 -17.71
CA LYS A 337 15.02 7.77 -17.15
C LYS A 337 14.38 8.52 -15.96
N ASP A 338 14.32 9.84 -16.05
CA ASP A 338 13.82 10.72 -15.00
C ASP A 338 12.30 10.96 -15.08
N THR A 339 11.60 10.42 -16.08
CA THR A 339 10.14 10.49 -16.19
C THR A 339 9.50 9.36 -15.36
N LEU A 340 9.63 9.49 -14.04
CA LEU A 340 9.32 8.45 -13.06
C LEU A 340 7.88 8.56 -12.56
N PRO A 341 7.01 7.57 -12.80
CA PRO A 341 5.65 7.58 -12.28
C PRO A 341 5.58 7.25 -10.78
N ILE A 342 4.49 7.67 -10.14
CA ILE A 342 3.93 6.98 -8.99
C ILE A 342 3.25 5.71 -9.54
N CYS A 343 3.65 4.53 -9.05
CA CYS A 343 3.13 3.25 -9.50
C CYS A 343 2.22 2.62 -8.43
N VAL A 344 0.99 2.33 -8.79
CA VAL A 344 0.10 1.47 -7.99
C VAL A 344 0.04 0.13 -8.70
N VAL A 345 0.40 -0.94 -7.99
CA VAL A 345 0.38 -2.30 -8.54
C VAL A 345 -0.59 -3.17 -7.75
N SER A 346 -1.74 -3.44 -8.39
CA SER A 346 -2.78 -4.32 -7.89
C SER A 346 -2.39 -5.76 -8.19
N GLY A 347 -1.83 -6.42 -7.21
CA GLY A 347 -1.45 -7.83 -7.31
C GLY A 347 -0.93 -8.33 -5.98
N CYS A 348 -1.32 -9.55 -5.63
CA CYS A 348 -0.86 -10.21 -4.42
C CYS A 348 0.67 -10.21 -4.35
N HIS A 349 1.25 -9.93 -3.20
CA HIS A 349 2.69 -10.07 -2.91
C HIS A 349 3.65 -9.23 -3.77
N ASN A 350 3.18 -8.34 -4.65
CA ASN A 350 4.09 -7.54 -5.48
C ASN A 350 5.03 -6.65 -4.67
N SER A 351 4.61 -6.24 -3.46
CA SER A 351 5.43 -5.49 -2.49
C SER A 351 5.95 -6.33 -1.32
N GLN A 352 5.96 -7.66 -1.44
CA GLN A 352 6.48 -8.56 -0.40
C GLN A 352 8.02 -8.49 -0.35
N PHE A 353 8.56 -7.48 0.33
CA PHE A 353 10.01 -7.21 0.38
C PHE A 353 10.79 -8.07 1.38
N ASP A 354 10.19 -9.13 1.94
CA ASP A 354 10.88 -10.16 2.74
C ASP A 354 11.38 -11.35 1.93
N VAL A 355 11.22 -11.32 0.62
CA VAL A 355 11.70 -12.36 -0.31
C VAL A 355 13.19 -12.59 -0.20
N CYS A 356 13.65 -13.82 -0.48
CA CYS A 356 15.08 -14.14 -0.43
C CYS A 356 15.45 -15.38 -1.23
N LEU A 357 16.71 -15.44 -1.68
CA LEU A 357 17.25 -16.57 -2.44
C LEU A 357 17.23 -17.90 -1.67
N LYS A 358 17.29 -17.88 -0.33
CA LYS A 358 17.18 -19.08 0.50
C LYS A 358 15.92 -19.88 0.20
N ARG A 359 14.80 -19.22 -0.11
CA ARG A 359 13.50 -19.84 -0.43
C ARG A 359 13.55 -20.70 -1.71
N LEU A 360 14.57 -20.54 -2.57
CA LEU A 360 14.80 -21.40 -3.74
C LEU A 360 15.01 -22.88 -3.35
N PHE A 361 15.56 -23.13 -2.17
CA PHE A 361 15.82 -24.49 -1.66
C PHE A 361 14.58 -25.16 -1.07
N ASN A 362 13.49 -24.43 -0.87
CA ASN A 362 12.22 -24.99 -0.43
C ASN A 362 11.33 -25.31 -1.65
N SER A 363 11.30 -26.60 -2.03
CA SER A 363 10.54 -27.04 -3.21
C SER A 363 9.03 -26.91 -3.03
N SER A 364 8.51 -27.00 -1.79
CA SER A 364 7.06 -26.95 -1.51
C SER A 364 6.46 -25.55 -1.70
N THR A 365 7.26 -24.49 -1.53
CA THR A 365 6.82 -23.10 -1.64
C THR A 365 7.32 -22.39 -2.90
N ARG A 366 7.96 -23.09 -3.84
CA ARG A 366 8.44 -22.48 -5.09
C ARG A 366 7.33 -21.83 -5.92
N TRP A 367 6.13 -22.35 -5.85
CA TRP A 367 4.98 -21.80 -6.56
C TRP A 367 4.64 -20.38 -6.10
N LYS A 368 4.94 -20.01 -4.85
CA LYS A 368 4.78 -18.64 -4.29
C LYS A 368 5.75 -17.62 -4.92
N GLN A 369 6.79 -18.06 -5.63
CA GLN A 369 7.81 -17.23 -6.29
C GLN A 369 8.60 -16.30 -5.36
N GLU A 370 8.67 -16.60 -4.08
CA GLU A 370 9.36 -15.82 -3.04
C GLU A 370 10.89 -15.99 -3.04
N TYR A 371 11.41 -16.79 -3.95
CA TYR A 371 12.84 -17.09 -4.11
C TYR A 371 13.61 -16.04 -4.93
N VAL A 372 12.98 -14.93 -5.27
CA VAL A 372 13.66 -13.83 -5.95
C VAL A 372 14.48 -13.00 -4.96
N PRO A 373 15.58 -12.35 -5.41
CA PRO A 373 16.39 -11.54 -4.52
C PRO A 373 15.70 -10.26 -4.09
N GLU A 374 14.70 -9.80 -4.85
CA GLU A 374 13.89 -8.59 -4.64
C GLU A 374 12.49 -8.81 -5.20
N CYS A 375 11.49 -8.27 -4.52
CA CYS A 375 10.14 -8.28 -5.04
C CYS A 375 9.98 -7.28 -6.21
N TRP A 376 8.82 -7.34 -6.85
CA TRP A 376 8.49 -6.52 -8.00
C TRP A 376 8.60 -5.03 -7.70
N SER A 377 8.01 -4.59 -6.59
CA SER A 377 7.98 -3.17 -6.17
C SER A 377 9.33 -2.66 -5.69
N GLU A 378 10.14 -3.46 -4.97
CA GLU A 378 11.51 -3.08 -4.64
C GLU A 378 12.32 -2.81 -5.91
N ARG A 379 12.17 -3.70 -6.89
CA ARG A 379 12.97 -3.66 -8.10
C ARG A 379 12.67 -2.45 -8.96
N ILE A 380 11.39 -2.04 -9.08
CA ILE A 380 11.01 -0.91 -9.92
C ILE A 380 11.45 0.45 -9.33
N ILE A 381 11.38 0.62 -8.00
CA ILE A 381 11.76 1.90 -7.37
C ILE A 381 13.28 2.13 -7.35
N ARG A 382 14.08 1.06 -7.29
CA ARG A 382 15.54 1.17 -7.25
C ARG A 382 16.22 1.06 -8.62
N GLU A 383 15.47 0.85 -9.71
CA GLU A 383 16.06 0.75 -11.04
C GLU A 383 16.75 2.07 -11.45
N PRO A 384 18.07 2.07 -11.68
CA PRO A 384 18.82 3.31 -11.88
C PRO A 384 18.58 3.98 -13.24
N SER A 385 18.04 3.25 -14.22
CA SER A 385 17.81 3.77 -15.58
C SER A 385 16.35 4.18 -15.81
N GLY A 386 15.54 4.24 -14.74
CA GLY A 386 14.11 4.55 -14.82
C GLY A 386 13.32 3.89 -13.70
N GLY A 387 12.21 3.21 -14.05
CA GLY A 387 11.29 2.61 -13.11
C GLY A 387 10.31 3.63 -12.52
N ALA A 388 10.01 3.53 -11.24
CA ALA A 388 9.06 4.41 -10.53
C ALA A 388 9.77 5.22 -9.44
N ILE A 389 9.15 6.34 -9.02
CA ILE A 389 9.63 7.15 -7.88
C ILE A 389 9.10 6.63 -6.55
N GLY A 390 7.91 6.06 -6.57
CA GLY A 390 7.26 5.38 -5.47
C GLY A 390 6.40 4.24 -6.01
N CYS A 391 6.18 3.21 -5.20
CA CYS A 391 5.33 2.08 -5.54
C CYS A 391 4.44 1.72 -4.36
N ILE A 392 3.14 1.69 -4.59
CA ILE A 392 2.13 1.24 -3.63
C ILE A 392 1.67 -0.15 -4.07
N GLY A 393 1.71 -1.13 -3.17
CA GLY A 393 1.36 -2.49 -3.50
C GLY A 393 1.25 -3.41 -2.28
N CYS A 394 0.67 -4.58 -2.49
CA CYS A 394 0.35 -5.56 -1.46
C CYS A 394 1.57 -6.38 -1.04
N THR A 395 1.77 -6.55 0.26
CA THR A 395 2.84 -7.38 0.86
C THR A 395 2.40 -8.82 1.12
N GLY A 396 1.10 -9.09 1.15
CA GLY A 396 0.49 -10.39 1.37
C GLY A 396 -0.47 -10.77 0.24
N LEU A 397 -1.35 -11.74 0.49
CA LEU A 397 -2.44 -12.11 -0.41
C LEU A 397 -3.49 -11.00 -0.39
N GLY A 398 -3.74 -10.39 -1.54
CA GLY A 398 -4.75 -9.35 -1.72
C GLY A 398 -6.14 -9.95 -1.90
N TYR A 399 -7.13 -9.36 -1.26
CA TYR A 399 -8.51 -9.78 -1.34
C TYR A 399 -9.39 -8.70 -1.97
N THR A 400 -10.38 -9.14 -2.75
CA THR A 400 -11.51 -8.33 -3.18
C THR A 400 -12.79 -8.88 -2.56
N LYS A 401 -13.77 -8.04 -2.39
CA LYS A 401 -15.12 -8.48 -2.00
C LYS A 401 -15.90 -8.79 -3.26
N GLU A 402 -16.04 -10.07 -3.55
CA GLU A 402 -16.81 -10.54 -4.70
C GLU A 402 -18.29 -10.67 -4.33
N ASP A 403 -19.05 -9.60 -4.51
CA ASP A 403 -20.49 -9.73 -4.71
C ASP A 403 -20.77 -9.67 -6.21
N LYS A 404 -21.48 -10.67 -6.75
CA LYS A 404 -21.92 -10.69 -8.16
C LYS A 404 -22.77 -9.47 -8.57
N THR A 405 -23.13 -8.63 -7.62
CA THR A 405 -24.01 -7.47 -7.79
C THR A 405 -23.35 -6.14 -7.45
N SER A 406 -22.22 -6.14 -6.75
CA SER A 406 -21.55 -4.90 -6.34
C SER A 406 -20.04 -5.09 -6.17
N PHE A 407 -19.27 -4.15 -6.69
CA PHE A 407 -17.83 -4.00 -6.44
C PHE A 407 -17.63 -3.07 -5.25
N LYS A 408 -17.73 -3.60 -4.02
CA LYS A 408 -17.62 -2.79 -2.79
C LYS A 408 -16.59 -3.39 -1.86
N GLY A 409 -15.55 -2.62 -1.55
CA GLY A 409 -14.45 -3.03 -0.68
C GLY A 409 -13.38 -3.84 -1.40
N GLY A 410 -12.37 -4.25 -0.65
CA GLY A 410 -11.21 -4.96 -1.19
C GLY A 410 -10.12 -4.04 -1.75
N ILE A 411 -9.06 -4.67 -2.28
CA ILE A 411 -7.85 -3.94 -2.69
C ILE A 411 -8.12 -2.86 -3.75
N ASN A 412 -8.99 -3.13 -4.72
CA ASN A 412 -9.23 -2.20 -5.82
C ASN A 412 -9.99 -0.94 -5.38
N GLU A 413 -10.82 -1.01 -4.34
CA GLU A 413 -11.45 0.17 -3.75
C GLU A 413 -10.42 1.06 -3.03
N LEU A 414 -9.50 0.45 -2.27
CA LEU A 414 -8.41 1.18 -1.62
C LEU A 414 -7.49 1.87 -2.65
N GLU A 415 -7.19 1.19 -3.75
CA GLU A 415 -6.40 1.74 -4.86
C GLU A 415 -7.11 2.92 -5.53
N CYS A 416 -8.41 2.79 -5.81
CA CYS A 416 -9.21 3.87 -6.37
C CYS A 416 -9.32 5.07 -5.41
N ALA A 417 -9.35 4.83 -4.10
CA ALA A 417 -9.32 5.90 -3.09
C ALA A 417 -8.00 6.70 -3.14
N PHE A 418 -6.85 6.06 -3.42
CA PHE A 418 -5.59 6.78 -3.64
C PHE A 418 -5.67 7.75 -4.83
N PHE A 419 -6.22 7.30 -5.96
CA PHE A 419 -6.39 8.17 -7.13
C PHE A 419 -7.42 9.27 -6.88
N HIS A 420 -8.46 9.00 -6.08
CA HIS A 420 -9.44 10.01 -5.67
C HIS A 420 -8.79 11.09 -4.78
N ALA A 421 -8.04 10.67 -3.77
CA ALA A 421 -7.36 11.59 -2.85
C ALA A 421 -6.43 12.56 -3.60
N TYR A 422 -5.69 12.07 -4.60
CA TYR A 422 -4.85 12.94 -5.42
C TYR A 422 -5.67 13.77 -6.42
N GLY A 423 -6.52 13.12 -7.24
CA GLY A 423 -7.12 13.76 -8.41
C GLY A 423 -8.38 14.58 -8.13
N GLN A 424 -9.11 14.28 -7.03
CA GLN A 424 -10.33 14.99 -6.65
C GLN A 424 -10.14 15.83 -5.39
N ASP A 425 -9.47 15.29 -4.34
CA ASP A 425 -9.24 16.01 -3.10
C ASP A 425 -7.99 16.89 -3.15
N HIS A 426 -7.20 16.79 -4.23
CA HIS A 426 -5.99 17.58 -4.48
C HIS A 426 -4.92 17.45 -3.39
N ILE A 427 -4.80 16.29 -2.78
CA ILE A 427 -3.75 15.97 -1.81
C ILE A 427 -2.48 15.65 -2.60
N THR A 428 -1.44 16.48 -2.48
CA THR A 428 -0.27 16.44 -3.36
C THR A 428 1.00 15.88 -2.73
N VAL A 429 1.00 15.54 -1.44
CA VAL A 429 2.11 14.85 -0.80
C VAL A 429 1.84 13.35 -0.81
N LEU A 430 2.79 12.55 -1.29
CA LEU A 430 2.59 11.12 -1.54
C LEU A 430 2.12 10.35 -0.30
N GLY A 431 2.72 10.61 0.85
CA GLY A 431 2.33 9.99 2.12
C GLY A 431 0.95 10.44 2.59
N ASP A 432 0.63 11.73 2.46
CA ASP A 432 -0.70 12.25 2.81
C ASP A 432 -1.78 11.66 1.89
N THR A 433 -1.49 11.55 0.59
CA THR A 433 -2.40 10.91 -0.40
C THR A 433 -2.69 9.46 -0.02
N TRP A 434 -1.65 8.72 0.36
CA TRP A 434 -1.79 7.32 0.77
C TRP A 434 -2.52 7.19 2.12
N ALA A 435 -2.16 7.99 3.11
CA ALA A 435 -2.83 8.01 4.41
C ALA A 435 -4.32 8.38 4.28
N ALA A 436 -4.66 9.35 3.42
CA ALA A 436 -6.05 9.71 3.13
C ALA A 436 -6.83 8.54 2.52
N ALA A 437 -6.22 7.78 1.60
CA ALA A 437 -6.86 6.60 1.01
C ALA A 437 -7.15 5.52 2.06
N VAL A 438 -6.19 5.21 2.93
CA VAL A 438 -6.37 4.23 4.02
C VAL A 438 -7.42 4.71 5.01
N THR A 439 -7.39 5.98 5.39
CA THR A 439 -8.38 6.61 6.30
C THR A 439 -9.78 6.57 5.70
N TRP A 440 -9.92 6.92 4.41
CA TRP A 440 -11.20 6.83 3.71
C TRP A 440 -11.72 5.39 3.70
N TYR A 441 -10.84 4.40 3.45
CA TYR A 441 -11.21 2.99 3.41
C TYR A 441 -11.69 2.52 4.78
N SER A 442 -10.96 2.81 5.87
CA SER A 442 -11.33 2.45 7.25
C SER A 442 -12.69 3.04 7.66
N HIS A 443 -12.99 4.28 7.27
CA HIS A 443 -14.28 4.91 7.57
C HIS A 443 -15.42 4.36 6.70
N THR A 444 -15.15 3.97 5.46
CA THR A 444 -16.17 3.44 4.53
C THR A 444 -16.51 1.99 4.86
N TYR A 445 -15.51 1.23 5.27
CA TYR A 445 -15.61 -0.19 5.61
C TYR A 445 -15.13 -0.43 7.06
N PRO A 446 -15.90 0.01 8.08
CA PRO A 446 -15.49 -0.10 9.46
C PRO A 446 -15.36 -1.56 9.90
N VAL A 447 -14.32 -1.84 10.68
CA VAL A 447 -13.99 -3.20 11.12
C VAL A 447 -14.83 -3.58 12.34
N GLU A 448 -15.52 -4.71 12.24
CA GLU A 448 -16.23 -5.36 13.35
C GLU A 448 -15.36 -6.47 13.96
N TRP A 449 -14.54 -6.13 14.96
CA TRP A 449 -13.56 -7.03 15.58
C TRP A 449 -14.16 -8.31 16.18
N ASN A 450 -15.43 -8.29 16.58
CA ASN A 450 -16.16 -9.44 17.11
C ASN A 450 -16.80 -10.32 16.02
N SER A 451 -16.61 -10.02 14.76
CA SER A 451 -17.10 -10.83 13.65
C SER A 451 -16.32 -12.15 13.58
N SER A 452 -17.04 -13.29 13.58
CA SER A 452 -16.44 -14.63 13.54
C SER A 452 -16.46 -15.27 12.16
N SER A 453 -16.80 -14.52 11.12
CA SER A 453 -16.85 -15.07 9.75
C SER A 453 -15.63 -14.63 8.95
N LEU A 454 -15.36 -15.32 7.83
CA LEU A 454 -14.72 -14.75 6.63
C LEU A 454 -15.58 -13.58 6.13
N GLY A 455 -15.96 -12.74 7.09
CA GLY A 455 -16.78 -11.59 6.84
C GLY A 455 -15.95 -10.47 6.27
N ASP A 456 -16.65 -9.49 5.86
CA ASP A 456 -16.11 -8.28 5.28
C ASP A 456 -15.03 -7.65 6.16
N SER A 457 -15.19 -7.66 7.48
CA SER A 457 -14.23 -7.06 8.42
C SER A 457 -12.84 -7.73 8.43
N TRP A 458 -12.77 -9.06 8.31
CA TRP A 458 -11.48 -9.75 8.19
C TRP A 458 -10.76 -9.36 6.89
N ILE A 459 -11.51 -9.34 5.76
CA ILE A 459 -10.97 -8.90 4.46
C ILE A 459 -10.51 -7.45 4.53
N ASP A 460 -11.34 -6.55 5.07
CA ASP A 460 -11.02 -5.12 5.16
C ASP A 460 -9.79 -4.85 6.00
N THR A 461 -9.66 -5.55 7.14
CA THR A 461 -8.46 -5.48 7.98
C THR A 461 -7.22 -5.92 7.21
N LYS A 462 -7.28 -7.06 6.51
CA LYS A 462 -6.15 -7.57 5.74
C LYS A 462 -5.80 -6.64 4.57
N VAL A 463 -6.80 -6.05 3.91
CA VAL A 463 -6.59 -5.05 2.86
C VAL A 463 -5.79 -3.86 3.38
N MET A 464 -6.18 -3.26 4.50
CA MET A 464 -5.46 -2.10 5.06
C MET A 464 -4.06 -2.47 5.54
N GLN A 465 -3.91 -3.57 6.27
CA GLN A 465 -2.63 -3.98 6.87
C GLN A 465 -1.59 -4.43 5.84
N SER A 466 -2.00 -5.06 4.73
CA SER A 466 -1.08 -5.67 3.77
C SER A 466 -0.58 -4.72 2.68
N TRP A 467 -0.96 -3.45 2.68
CA TRP A 467 -0.49 -2.49 1.69
C TRP A 467 0.62 -1.59 2.22
N ALA A 468 1.65 -1.38 1.40
CA ALA A 468 2.81 -0.57 1.78
C ALA A 468 3.14 0.47 0.70
N LEU A 469 3.57 1.66 1.15
CA LEU A 469 4.20 2.67 0.32
C LEU A 469 5.72 2.45 0.32
N LEU A 470 6.26 1.92 -0.77
CA LEU A 470 7.70 1.89 -1.02
C LEU A 470 8.10 3.19 -1.73
N GLY A 471 8.62 4.14 -0.98
CA GLY A 471 8.96 5.49 -1.44
C GLY A 471 9.13 6.47 -0.29
N ASP A 472 9.38 7.73 -0.63
CA ASP A 472 9.48 8.83 0.34
C ASP A 472 8.08 9.40 0.63
N PRO A 473 7.56 9.32 1.87
CA PRO A 473 6.21 9.80 2.19
C PRO A 473 6.09 11.32 2.12
N SER A 474 7.18 12.05 2.21
CA SER A 474 7.20 13.52 2.09
C SER A 474 7.37 14.03 0.66
N LEU A 475 7.36 13.13 -0.34
CA LEU A 475 7.53 13.47 -1.75
C LEU A 475 6.37 14.35 -2.23
N ILE A 476 6.66 15.52 -2.82
CA ILE A 476 5.66 16.30 -3.52
C ILE A 476 5.41 15.70 -4.90
N ILE A 477 4.22 15.21 -5.10
CA ILE A 477 3.77 14.66 -6.38
C ILE A 477 3.70 15.79 -7.42
N GLY A 478 4.44 15.65 -8.52
CA GLY A 478 4.54 16.71 -9.54
C GLY A 478 5.68 17.70 -9.32
N GLY A 479 6.48 17.53 -8.27
CA GLY A 479 7.66 18.35 -7.99
C GLY A 479 7.35 19.74 -7.43
N TYR A 480 8.38 20.51 -7.16
CA TYR A 480 8.28 21.87 -6.62
C TYR A 480 8.32 22.93 -7.71
N PRO A 481 7.56 24.03 -7.59
CA PRO A 481 7.79 25.23 -8.38
C PRO A 481 9.13 25.83 -7.95
N LEU A 482 10.15 25.73 -8.82
CA LEU A 482 11.47 26.35 -8.62
C LEU A 482 11.44 27.80 -9.09
#